data_6f7c5f6c85c3b0bef09440a22bf7c458
#
_entry.id   6f7c5f6c85c3b0bef09440a22bf7c458
#
_cell.length_a   1.000
_cell.length_b   1.000
_cell.length_c   1.000
_cell.angle_alpha   90.00
_cell.angle_beta   90.00
_cell.angle_gamma   90.00
#
_symmetry.space_group_name_H-M   'P 1'
#
loop_
_entity.id
_entity.type
_entity.pdbx_description
1 polymer ?
#
loop_
_entity_poly.entity_id
_entity_poly.type
_entity_poly.pdbx_seq_one_letter_code
_entity_poly.pdbx_strand_id
1 'polypeptide(L)'
;MTASRISGTSLSGRTVARCVRSLGTAGLAFVLAAGLAGCAHKERPKADLAASRVTTIGVNSYLWRASLDALSFMPLVQTDSSGGVIVTDWYANPRNPGERVKVTVTILDQDLRADALRVAASRQVAQNGTWVDAPVQAATVQRLEDVILTKARDLRRQAISG
;
A
#
# COMPACT_ATOMS: atom_id res chain seq x y z
N MET A 1 27.90 49.94 -11.76
CA MET A 1 29.38 49.80 -11.66
C MET A 1 29.67 48.36 -11.92
N THR A 2 30.15 48.11 -12.90
CA THR A 2 31.21 47.74 -13.86
C THR A 2 30.94 46.34 -14.33
N ALA A 3 30.52 46.01 -15.52
CA ALA A 3 31.10 46.00 -16.86
C ALA A 3 32.48 45.33 -16.95
N SER A 4 32.54 44.22 -17.71
CA SER A 4 33.60 43.80 -18.63
C SER A 4 33.21 42.47 -19.27
N ARG A 5 32.82 42.34 -20.48
CA ARG A 5 33.44 42.45 -21.82
C ARG A 5 34.80 41.72 -21.90
N ILE A 6 34.84 40.79 -22.87
CA ILE A 6 35.73 40.76 -24.03
C ILE A 6 35.66 39.36 -24.65
N SER A 7 35.18 39.23 -25.84
CA SER A 7 35.87 39.18 -27.16
C SER A 7 36.74 37.94 -27.31
N GLY A 8 36.45 37.05 -28.22
CA GLY A 8 36.51 37.13 -29.66
C GLY A 8 37.68 36.33 -30.17
N THR A 9 37.50 35.55 -31.19
CA THR A 9 38.35 35.40 -32.39
C THR A 9 38.03 34.04 -33.03
N SER A 10 37.36 33.96 -34.03
CA SER A 10 37.56 33.84 -35.50
C SER A 10 38.95 33.38 -35.91
N LEU A 11 38.97 32.38 -36.77
CA LEU A 11 39.71 32.21 -38.05
C LEU A 11 39.84 30.72 -38.36
N SER A 12 39.19 30.32 -39.42
CA SER A 12 39.64 30.29 -40.79
C SER A 12 40.56 29.09 -41.12
N GLY A 13 40.07 28.32 -42.00
CA GLY A 13 40.90 28.01 -43.14
C GLY A 13 40.92 26.57 -43.62
N ARG A 14 40.10 26.32 -44.57
CA ARG A 14 40.44 25.73 -45.90
C ARG A 14 41.21 24.41 -45.96
N THR A 15 40.48 23.52 -46.61
CA THR A 15 40.97 22.57 -47.62
C THR A 15 41.89 21.45 -47.21
N VAL A 16 41.37 20.25 -47.24
CA VAL A 16 41.88 19.20 -48.15
C VAL A 16 40.75 18.30 -48.58
N ALA A 17 40.44 18.41 -49.83
CA ALA A 17 39.58 17.48 -50.57
C ALA A 17 40.36 16.26 -51.00
N ARG A 18 39.62 15.16 -51.17
CA ARG A 18 39.95 13.99 -51.96
C ARG A 18 40.92 12.95 -51.37
N CYS A 19 40.33 11.95 -50.77
CA CYS A 19 40.56 10.57 -51.17
C CYS A 19 39.55 9.70 -50.45
N VAL A 20 38.45 9.48 -51.06
CA VAL A 20 37.54 8.44 -50.65
C VAL A 20 36.98 7.76 -51.86
N ARG A 21 37.35 6.59 -52.03
CA ARG A 21 36.49 5.62 -52.72
C ARG A 21 36.74 4.26 -52.04
N SER A 22 35.62 3.63 -51.68
CA SER A 22 35.53 2.21 -51.39
C SER A 22 35.91 1.72 -49.97
N LEU A 23 35.17 2.17 -48.94
CA LEU A 23 35.02 1.34 -47.71
C LEU A 23 33.72 1.74 -46.98
N GLY A 24 32.61 1.78 -47.70
CA GLY A 24 31.38 2.34 -47.14
C GLY A 24 30.23 1.38 -46.84
N THR A 25 30.28 0.13 -47.21
CA THR A 25 29.11 -0.74 -47.09
C THR A 25 29.23 -1.82 -45.99
N ALA A 26 30.43 -2.16 -45.53
CA ALA A 26 30.60 -3.15 -44.48
C ALA A 26 30.48 -2.57 -43.05
N GLY A 27 30.75 -1.29 -42.88
CA GLY A 27 30.69 -0.61 -41.56
C GLY A 27 29.27 -0.28 -41.11
N LEU A 28 28.37 0.00 -42.07
CA LEU A 28 27.01 0.39 -41.68
C LEU A 28 26.14 -0.77 -41.21
N ALA A 29 26.41 -1.98 -41.69
CA ALA A 29 25.70 -3.20 -41.26
C ALA A 29 26.09 -3.64 -39.86
N PHE A 30 27.34 -3.35 -39.44
CA PHE A 30 27.80 -3.74 -38.10
C PHE A 30 27.31 -2.81 -37.00
N VAL A 31 27.06 -1.54 -37.31
CA VAL A 31 26.52 -0.56 -36.31
C VAL A 31 25.03 -0.79 -36.07
N LEU A 32 24.28 -1.27 -37.08
CA LEU A 32 22.86 -1.60 -36.91
C LEU A 32 22.65 -2.90 -36.10
N ALA A 33 23.61 -3.84 -36.14
CA ALA A 33 23.48 -5.10 -35.36
C ALA A 33 23.78 -4.89 -33.85
N ALA A 34 24.56 -3.88 -33.50
CA ALA A 34 24.88 -3.58 -32.09
C ALA A 34 23.75 -2.84 -31.34
N GLY A 35 22.79 -2.26 -32.06
CA GLY A 35 21.68 -1.50 -31.49
C GLY A 35 20.53 -2.33 -30.93
N LEU A 36 20.45 -3.63 -31.25
CA LEU A 36 19.37 -4.50 -30.79
C LEU A 36 19.67 -5.28 -29.51
N ALA A 37 20.87 -5.20 -28.98
CA ALA A 37 21.23 -5.89 -27.74
C ALA A 37 20.87 -5.13 -26.45
N GLY A 38 20.22 -3.97 -26.55
CA GLY A 38 19.91 -3.08 -25.42
C GLY A 38 18.59 -3.33 -24.70
N CYS A 39 17.77 -4.27 -25.14
CA CYS A 39 16.57 -4.68 -24.40
C CYS A 39 16.86 -5.88 -23.50
N ALA A 40 17.90 -5.79 -22.66
CA ALA A 40 17.93 -6.61 -21.47
C ALA A 40 16.70 -6.23 -20.66
N HIS A 41 15.67 -7.03 -20.78
CA HIS A 41 14.49 -7.00 -19.93
C HIS A 41 15.02 -7.15 -18.51
N LYS A 42 15.21 -6.00 -17.83
CA LYS A 42 15.41 -5.98 -16.40
C LYS A 42 14.12 -6.58 -15.86
N GLU A 43 14.14 -7.88 -15.57
CA GLU A 43 13.04 -8.50 -14.86
C GLU A 43 12.78 -7.59 -13.67
N ARG A 44 11.65 -6.89 -13.73
CA ARG A 44 11.12 -6.28 -12.51
C ARG A 44 11.17 -7.40 -11.50
N PRO A 45 11.76 -7.19 -10.31
CA PRO A 45 11.60 -8.15 -9.26
C PRO A 45 10.11 -8.43 -9.25
N LYS A 46 9.69 -9.64 -9.64
CA LYS A 46 8.35 -10.09 -9.35
C LYS A 46 8.28 -9.79 -7.88
N ALA A 47 7.46 -8.78 -7.50
CA ALA A 47 7.11 -8.67 -6.11
C ALA A 47 6.71 -10.09 -5.79
N ASP A 48 7.61 -10.79 -5.14
CA ASP A 48 7.30 -12.05 -4.53
C ASP A 48 6.21 -11.62 -3.56
N LEU A 49 4.99 -11.70 -4.09
CA LEU A 49 3.81 -11.70 -3.27
C LEU A 49 4.08 -12.93 -2.43
N ALA A 50 4.82 -12.70 -1.32
CA ALA A 50 5.12 -13.73 -0.37
C ALA A 50 3.80 -14.40 -0.20
N ALA A 51 3.68 -15.53 -0.88
CA ALA A 51 2.42 -16.18 -1.13
C ALA A 51 1.77 -16.14 0.23
N SER A 52 0.71 -15.37 0.37
CA SER A 52 0.01 -15.32 1.62
C SER A 52 -0.19 -16.79 1.89
N ARG A 53 0.57 -17.32 2.85
CA ARG A 53 0.43 -18.72 3.21
C ARG A 53 -1.03 -18.80 3.55
N VAL A 54 -1.79 -19.31 2.62
CA VAL A 54 -3.21 -19.56 2.74
C VAL A 54 -3.29 -20.62 3.83
N THR A 55 -3.14 -20.18 5.04
CA THR A 55 -3.72 -20.89 6.14
C THR A 55 -5.20 -20.84 5.85
N THR A 56 -5.83 -21.95 5.71
CA THR A 56 -7.21 -22.39 5.46
C THR A 56 -8.36 -21.44 5.89
N ILE A 57 -8.06 -20.17 6.11
CA ILE A 57 -9.01 -19.09 6.42
C ILE A 57 -9.38 -18.47 5.08
N GLY A 58 -10.67 -18.38 4.78
CA GLY A 58 -11.21 -17.81 3.54
C GLY A 58 -10.85 -16.35 3.30
N VAL A 59 -10.16 -15.69 4.25
CA VAL A 59 -9.80 -14.28 4.27
C VAL A 59 -8.33 -14.07 4.63
N ASN A 60 -7.83 -12.85 4.46
CA ASN A 60 -6.44 -12.51 4.79
C ASN A 60 -6.13 -12.73 6.28
N SER A 61 -5.20 -13.62 6.58
CA SER A 61 -4.84 -14.00 7.96
C SER A 61 -4.19 -12.88 8.76
N TYR A 62 -3.46 -11.96 8.11
CA TYR A 62 -2.86 -10.81 8.78
C TYR A 62 -3.92 -9.77 9.17
N LEU A 63 -4.90 -9.51 8.28
CA LEU A 63 -6.05 -8.66 8.60
C LEU A 63 -6.88 -9.27 9.72
N TRP A 64 -7.13 -10.56 9.68
CA TRP A 64 -7.85 -11.28 10.72
C TRP A 64 -7.19 -11.11 12.09
N ARG A 65 -5.90 -11.44 12.17
CA ARG A 65 -5.14 -11.33 13.41
C ARG A 65 -5.05 -9.88 13.91
N ALA A 66 -4.76 -8.93 13.01
CA ALA A 66 -4.70 -7.52 13.36
C ALA A 66 -6.02 -6.98 13.88
N SER A 67 -7.16 -7.45 13.33
CA SER A 67 -8.50 -7.06 13.78
C SER A 67 -8.80 -7.60 15.17
N LEU A 68 -8.51 -8.86 15.44
CA LEU A 68 -8.65 -9.45 16.78
C LEU A 68 -7.80 -8.71 17.83
N ASP A 69 -6.57 -8.40 17.47
CA ASP A 69 -5.66 -7.66 18.35
C ASP A 69 -6.14 -6.22 18.61
N ALA A 70 -6.64 -5.53 17.56
CA ALA A 70 -7.15 -4.17 17.69
C ALA A 70 -8.43 -4.09 18.53
N LEU A 71 -9.23 -5.16 18.54
CA LEU A 71 -10.49 -5.26 19.27
C LEU A 71 -10.36 -6.04 20.60
N SER A 72 -9.15 -6.39 21.03
CA SER A 72 -8.90 -7.25 22.20
C SER A 72 -9.44 -6.71 23.53
N PHE A 73 -9.68 -5.40 23.62
CA PHE A 73 -10.27 -4.75 24.78
C PHE A 73 -11.81 -4.83 24.84
N MET A 74 -12.45 -5.29 23.77
CA MET A 74 -13.91 -5.43 23.65
C MET A 74 -14.33 -6.89 23.74
N PRO A 75 -15.45 -7.22 24.40
CA PRO A 75 -15.99 -8.58 24.34
C PRO A 75 -16.45 -8.92 22.93
N LEU A 76 -16.13 -10.12 22.45
CA LEU A 76 -16.52 -10.61 21.14
C LEU A 76 -17.81 -11.44 21.27
N VAL A 77 -18.80 -11.17 20.39
CA VAL A 77 -20.06 -11.94 20.30
C VAL A 77 -19.98 -12.96 19.20
N GLN A 78 -19.37 -12.62 18.09
CA GLN A 78 -19.28 -13.50 16.92
C GLN A 78 -17.92 -13.34 16.25
N THR A 79 -17.34 -14.48 15.89
CA THR A 79 -16.14 -14.56 15.07
C THR A 79 -16.31 -15.67 14.04
N ASP A 80 -16.28 -15.31 12.77
CA ASP A 80 -16.31 -16.24 11.65
C ASP A 80 -15.09 -16.01 10.76
N SER A 81 -14.09 -16.85 10.93
CA SER A 81 -12.85 -16.76 10.16
C SER A 81 -13.02 -17.14 8.70
N SER A 82 -14.02 -17.94 8.36
CA SER A 82 -14.29 -18.35 6.98
C SER A 82 -14.99 -17.25 6.19
N GLY A 83 -15.96 -16.59 6.83
CA GLY A 83 -16.66 -15.43 6.26
C GLY A 83 -15.99 -14.09 6.52
N GLY A 84 -14.93 -14.07 7.35
CA GLY A 84 -14.17 -12.83 7.64
C GLY A 84 -14.91 -11.83 8.51
N VAL A 85 -15.81 -12.29 9.37
CA VAL A 85 -16.65 -11.40 10.20
C VAL A 85 -16.28 -11.49 11.67
N ILE A 86 -16.05 -10.33 12.29
CA ILE A 86 -15.83 -10.16 13.73
C ILE A 86 -16.86 -9.16 14.24
N VAL A 87 -17.66 -9.55 15.22
CA VAL A 87 -18.66 -8.69 15.87
C VAL A 87 -18.37 -8.62 17.37
N THR A 88 -18.24 -7.40 17.88
CA THR A 88 -18.08 -7.16 19.31
C THR A 88 -19.46 -7.03 19.99
N ASP A 89 -19.47 -7.14 21.31
CA ASP A 89 -20.59 -6.65 22.10
C ASP A 89 -20.44 -5.14 22.36
N TRP A 90 -21.45 -4.57 23.01
CA TRP A 90 -21.40 -3.20 23.48
C TRP A 90 -20.28 -3.02 24.52
N TYR A 91 -19.41 -2.08 24.26
CA TYR A 91 -18.32 -1.72 25.15
C TYR A 91 -18.50 -0.26 25.61
N ALA A 92 -18.55 -0.06 26.94
CA ALA A 92 -18.54 1.24 27.56
C ALA A 92 -17.13 1.53 28.10
N ASN A 93 -16.56 2.68 27.73
CA ASN A 93 -15.28 3.09 28.29
C ASN A 93 -15.46 3.43 29.78
N PRO A 94 -14.68 2.87 30.69
CA PRO A 94 -14.78 3.19 32.12
C PRO A 94 -14.64 4.68 32.46
N ARG A 95 -13.94 5.44 31.60
CA ARG A 95 -13.80 6.90 31.76
C ARG A 95 -15.03 7.69 31.26
N ASN A 96 -15.89 7.05 30.46
CA ASN A 96 -17.12 7.64 29.94
C ASN A 96 -18.23 6.57 29.91
N PRO A 97 -18.78 6.18 31.09
CA PRO A 97 -19.75 5.10 31.17
C PRO A 97 -21.12 5.44 30.57
N GLY A 98 -21.38 6.72 30.28
CA GLY A 98 -22.59 7.18 29.60
C GLY A 98 -22.59 6.97 28.10
N GLU A 99 -21.56 6.34 27.54
CA GLU A 99 -21.43 6.05 26.13
C GLU A 99 -20.99 4.61 25.91
N ARG A 100 -21.58 3.94 24.93
CA ARG A 100 -21.15 2.60 24.53
C ARG A 100 -21.05 2.48 23.02
N VAL A 101 -20.13 1.63 22.58
CA VAL A 101 -19.84 1.41 21.17
C VAL A 101 -19.85 -0.10 20.88
N LYS A 102 -20.34 -0.47 19.73
CA LYS A 102 -20.28 -1.81 19.15
C LYS A 102 -19.59 -1.72 17.80
N VAL A 103 -18.70 -2.64 17.50
CA VAL A 103 -17.92 -2.67 16.26
C VAL A 103 -18.15 -3.98 15.52
N THR A 104 -18.28 -3.87 14.20
CA THR A 104 -18.26 -5.00 13.28
C THR A 104 -17.12 -4.80 12.29
N VAL A 105 -16.25 -5.77 12.17
CA VAL A 105 -15.18 -5.82 11.17
C VAL A 105 -15.52 -6.89 10.16
N THR A 106 -15.42 -6.56 8.87
CA THR A 106 -15.58 -7.49 7.76
C THR A 106 -14.37 -7.47 6.88
N ILE A 107 -13.77 -8.64 6.66
CA ILE A 107 -12.64 -8.85 5.76
C ILE A 107 -13.17 -9.50 4.49
N LEU A 108 -13.00 -8.83 3.37
CA LEU A 108 -13.68 -9.15 2.11
C LEU A 108 -12.79 -9.94 1.13
N ASP A 109 -11.47 -9.98 1.37
CA ASP A 109 -10.52 -10.56 0.42
C ASP A 109 -9.37 -11.25 1.14
N GLN A 110 -8.66 -12.10 0.42
CA GLN A 110 -7.42 -12.75 0.86
C GLN A 110 -6.19 -11.83 0.69
N ASP A 111 -6.30 -10.80 -0.11
CA ASP A 111 -5.24 -9.84 -0.34
C ASP A 111 -5.17 -8.77 0.77
N LEU A 112 -3.95 -8.39 1.15
CA LEU A 112 -3.73 -7.32 2.12
C LEU A 112 -3.82 -5.95 1.43
N ARG A 113 -5.06 -5.51 1.23
CA ARG A 113 -5.41 -4.23 0.60
C ARG A 113 -6.35 -3.44 1.51
N ALA A 114 -6.40 -2.12 1.32
CA ALA A 114 -7.26 -1.26 2.12
C ALA A 114 -8.76 -1.52 1.88
N ASP A 115 -9.13 -1.82 0.66
CA ASP A 115 -10.50 -2.15 0.25
C ASP A 115 -10.96 -3.56 0.65
N ALA A 116 -10.03 -4.42 1.11
CA ALA A 116 -10.32 -5.73 1.67
C ALA A 116 -10.80 -5.68 3.13
N LEU A 117 -10.79 -4.51 3.75
CA LEU A 117 -11.23 -4.31 5.13
C LEU A 117 -12.39 -3.32 5.17
N ARG A 118 -13.42 -3.64 5.94
CA ARG A 118 -14.52 -2.73 6.24
C ARG A 118 -14.84 -2.75 7.71
N VAL A 119 -14.96 -1.59 8.30
CA VAL A 119 -15.35 -1.41 9.70
C VAL A 119 -16.68 -0.67 9.76
N ALA A 120 -17.60 -1.19 10.54
CA ALA A 120 -18.84 -0.51 10.92
C ALA A 120 -18.88 -0.36 12.43
N ALA A 121 -19.36 0.78 12.91
CA ALA A 121 -19.53 1.02 14.34
C ALA A 121 -20.94 1.57 14.62
N SER A 122 -21.50 1.14 15.74
CA SER A 122 -22.73 1.69 16.30
C SER A 122 -22.39 2.34 17.65
N ARG A 123 -22.98 3.49 17.92
CA ARG A 123 -22.75 4.25 19.15
C ARG A 123 -24.08 4.54 19.82
N GLN A 124 -24.12 4.39 21.14
CA GLN A 124 -25.27 4.76 21.96
C GLN A 124 -24.82 5.63 23.13
N VAL A 125 -25.68 6.52 23.54
CA VAL A 125 -25.51 7.37 24.71
C VAL A 125 -26.65 7.16 25.70
N ALA A 126 -26.34 7.20 26.99
CA ALA A 126 -27.33 7.10 28.03
C ALA A 126 -28.07 8.43 28.19
N GLN A 127 -29.41 8.38 28.04
CA GLN A 127 -30.30 9.52 28.25
C GLN A 127 -31.44 9.08 29.17
N ASN A 128 -31.58 9.70 30.31
CA ASN A 128 -32.65 9.41 31.28
C ASN A 128 -32.76 7.90 31.63
N GLY A 129 -31.63 7.22 31.76
CA GLY A 129 -31.60 5.78 32.09
C GLY A 129 -31.81 4.82 30.92
N THR A 130 -32.02 5.34 29.69
CA THR A 130 -32.20 4.55 28.47
C THR A 130 -31.06 4.78 27.49
N TRP A 131 -30.67 3.74 26.74
CA TRP A 131 -29.67 3.84 25.69
C TRP A 131 -30.34 4.34 24.39
N VAL A 132 -29.82 5.41 23.83
CA VAL A 132 -30.31 6.03 22.59
C VAL A 132 -29.20 6.01 21.55
N ASP A 133 -29.53 5.67 20.31
CA ASP A 133 -28.59 5.69 19.21
C ASP A 133 -28.06 7.08 18.94
N ALA A 134 -26.75 7.18 18.73
CA ALA A 134 -26.05 8.42 18.45
C ALA A 134 -25.15 8.26 17.22
N PRO A 135 -24.94 9.33 16.46
CA PRO A 135 -24.11 9.28 15.26
C PRO A 135 -22.66 8.92 15.61
N VAL A 136 -22.05 8.08 14.77
CA VAL A 136 -20.63 7.75 14.82
C VAL A 136 -19.88 8.73 13.91
N GLN A 137 -18.77 9.25 14.39
CA GLN A 137 -17.91 10.09 13.56
C GLN A 137 -17.19 9.20 12.53
N ALA A 138 -17.29 9.54 11.25
CA ALA A 138 -16.62 8.81 10.18
C ALA A 138 -15.10 8.70 10.39
N ALA A 139 -14.48 9.75 10.93
CA ALA A 139 -13.06 9.75 11.27
C ALA A 139 -12.67 8.67 12.30
N THR A 140 -13.59 8.27 13.20
CA THR A 140 -13.33 7.20 14.18
C THR A 140 -13.24 5.85 13.49
N VAL A 141 -14.17 5.56 12.56
CA VAL A 141 -14.18 4.33 11.77
C VAL A 141 -12.94 4.24 10.91
N GLN A 142 -12.61 5.30 10.16
CA GLN A 142 -11.41 5.35 9.32
C GLN A 142 -10.13 5.14 10.13
N ARG A 143 -10.02 5.76 11.30
CA ARG A 143 -8.85 5.57 12.17
C ARG A 143 -8.71 4.12 12.65
N LEU A 144 -9.80 3.43 12.91
CA LEU A 144 -9.76 2.02 13.29
C LEU A 144 -9.33 1.14 12.11
N GLU A 145 -9.83 1.41 10.90
CA GLU A 145 -9.37 0.76 9.67
C GLU A 145 -7.87 0.97 9.45
N ASP A 146 -7.37 2.18 9.60
CA ASP A 146 -5.95 2.51 9.46
C ASP A 146 -5.07 1.77 10.49
N VAL A 147 -5.52 1.68 11.73
CA VAL A 147 -4.82 0.94 12.79
C VAL A 147 -4.72 -0.54 12.45
N ILE A 148 -5.84 -1.15 12.04
CA ILE A 148 -5.87 -2.57 11.65
C ILE A 148 -4.96 -2.82 10.44
N LEU A 149 -5.05 -2.00 9.41
CA LEU A 149 -4.22 -2.11 8.20
C LEU A 149 -2.73 -1.95 8.49
N THR A 150 -2.37 -0.99 9.33
CA THR A 150 -0.97 -0.77 9.72
C THR A 150 -0.45 -2.00 10.47
N LYS A 151 -1.20 -2.49 11.44
CA LYS A 151 -0.82 -3.67 12.22
C LYS A 151 -0.71 -4.94 11.35
N ALA A 152 -1.62 -5.12 10.40
CA ALA A 152 -1.57 -6.23 9.45
C ALA A 152 -0.32 -6.20 8.57
N ARG A 153 0.07 -5.00 8.10
CA ARG A 153 1.31 -4.81 7.33
C ARG A 153 2.55 -5.10 8.18
N ASP A 154 2.53 -4.72 9.44
CA ASP A 154 3.63 -5.00 10.39
C ASP A 154 3.77 -6.51 10.63
N LEU A 155 2.68 -7.21 10.87
CA LEU A 155 2.67 -8.66 11.03
C LEU A 155 3.21 -9.37 9.78
N ARG A 156 2.83 -8.91 8.59
CA ARG A 156 3.36 -9.43 7.33
C ARG A 156 4.87 -9.20 7.19
N ARG A 157 5.36 -8.00 7.54
CA ARG A 157 6.80 -7.70 7.49
C ARG A 157 7.59 -8.58 8.43
N GLN A 158 7.11 -8.79 9.66
CA GLN A 158 7.73 -9.67 10.63
C GLN A 158 7.81 -11.13 10.15
N ALA A 159 6.76 -11.61 9.47
CA ALA A 159 6.73 -12.97 8.93
C ALA A 159 7.69 -13.20 7.76
N ILE A 160 8.16 -12.13 7.08
CA ILE A 160 9.12 -12.22 5.96
C ILE A 160 10.55 -12.09 6.47
N SER A 161 10.76 -11.39 7.60
CA SER A 161 12.10 -11.12 8.16
C SER A 161 12.61 -12.19 9.12
N GLY A 162 11.79 -13.15 9.54
CA GLY A 162 12.13 -14.29 10.38
C GLY A 162 12.29 -15.56 9.57
#